data_6a0bac6ac524e4f06b856f1ef19643f8
#
_entry.id   6a0bac6ac524e4f06b856f1ef19643f8
#
_cell.length_a   1.000
_cell.length_b   1.000
_cell.length_c   1.000
_cell.angle_alpha   90.00
_cell.angle_beta   90.00
_cell.angle_gamma   90.00
#
_symmetry.space_group_name_H-M   'P 1'
#
loop_
_entity.id
_entity.type
_entity.pdbx_description
1 polymer ?
#
loop_
_entity_poly.entity_id
_entity_poly.type
_entity_poly.pdbx_seq_one_letter_code
_entity_poly.pdbx_strand_id
1 'polypeptide(L)'
;MKNETKMQPAIKNRILAVIAVLLLGVGILTSFGVFTDFMEQTIYEESTAHLTEIYHQANQTLYNKVSFNWGIMRMWAPYLERAQSDAEVCAFLAQAKEEYQFTDFFFVSRDGSYITLDGEQGYLDLGRMLSQLVLEQQPIVANSVVPDKPEIMVFAVPTEKGSYQGFAYEAIAVTYNNKDLVDSLKISAFEGHGSTFAVLPDGRVVLDSSSADMRGVHNILAMLKNSAGFTDEQITALQKAFAAGKSGNLEFSIHGVGYYMVYGSASFQNWTVLGIAPKSIVNANMNRLQYTTMAVMSGIVGMLAVTVLLLVVQSNRQKLRKKDQQLLAREELFSSLSRNVDDVFLMIDTGTGKVEYISPNVRRILGIS
;
A
#
# COMPACT_ATOMS: atom_id res chain seq x y z
N MET A 1 20.12 62.80 -22.55
CA MET A 1 18.66 62.79 -22.65
C MET A 1 18.24 61.34 -22.68
N LYS A 2 17.63 60.85 -21.54
CA LYS A 2 17.06 59.51 -21.44
C LYS A 2 15.63 59.56 -21.99
N ASN A 3 15.40 58.90 -23.13
CA ASN A 3 14.06 58.65 -23.63
C ASN A 3 13.38 57.57 -22.76
N GLU A 4 12.66 57.97 -21.74
CA GLU A 4 11.71 57.07 -21.06
C GLU A 4 10.51 56.87 -22.01
N THR A 5 10.51 55.79 -22.73
CA THR A 5 9.34 55.30 -23.49
C THR A 5 8.24 54.94 -22.47
N LYS A 6 7.34 55.88 -22.14
CA LYS A 6 6.13 55.62 -21.35
C LYS A 6 5.28 54.61 -22.09
N MET A 7 5.38 53.35 -21.67
CA MET A 7 4.58 52.24 -22.16
C MET A 7 3.09 52.59 -22.02
N GLN A 8 2.30 52.52 -23.08
CA GLN A 8 0.90 52.85 -23.07
C GLN A 8 0.14 52.03 -21.98
N PRO A 9 -0.74 52.65 -21.16
CA PRO A 9 -1.39 51.96 -20.03
C PRO A 9 -2.18 50.72 -20.43
N ALA A 10 -2.63 50.62 -21.69
CA ALA A 10 -3.30 49.44 -22.21
C ALA A 10 -2.37 48.22 -22.39
N ILE A 11 -1.10 48.44 -22.73
CA ILE A 11 -0.08 47.37 -22.87
C ILE A 11 0.33 46.90 -21.49
N LYS A 12 0.52 47.79 -20.51
CA LYS A 12 0.85 47.46 -19.13
C LYS A 12 -0.20 46.54 -18.46
N ASN A 13 -1.50 46.87 -18.65
CA ASN A 13 -2.59 46.04 -18.11
C ASN A 13 -2.71 44.66 -18.79
N ARG A 14 -2.37 44.55 -20.05
CA ARG A 14 -2.32 43.22 -20.75
C ARG A 14 -1.18 42.36 -20.23
N ILE A 15 0.01 42.92 -20.06
CA ILE A 15 1.17 42.23 -19.49
C ILE A 15 0.86 41.79 -18.07
N LEU A 16 0.23 42.65 -17.24
CA LEU A 16 -0.14 42.29 -15.88
C LEU A 16 -1.15 41.14 -15.83
N ALA A 17 -2.15 41.14 -16.71
CA ALA A 17 -3.14 40.05 -16.82
C ALA A 17 -2.49 38.71 -17.26
N VAL A 18 -1.55 38.73 -18.21
CA VAL A 18 -0.80 37.54 -18.62
C VAL A 18 0.08 37.02 -17.49
N ILE A 19 0.78 37.92 -16.78
CA ILE A 19 1.60 37.52 -15.61
C ILE A 19 0.71 36.90 -14.51
N ALA A 20 -0.47 37.49 -14.23
CA ALA A 20 -1.39 36.95 -13.24
C ALA A 20 -1.88 35.54 -13.62
N VAL A 21 -2.23 35.30 -14.90
CA VAL A 21 -2.62 33.97 -15.39
C VAL A 21 -1.46 32.97 -15.30
N LEU A 22 -0.24 33.37 -15.63
CA LEU A 22 0.93 32.52 -15.50
C LEU A 22 1.23 32.17 -14.04
N LEU A 23 1.17 33.14 -13.12
CA LEU A 23 1.37 32.90 -11.70
C LEU A 23 0.31 31.97 -11.13
N LEU A 24 -0.96 32.12 -11.57
CA LEU A 24 -2.05 31.24 -11.17
C LEU A 24 -1.83 29.83 -11.72
N GLY A 25 -1.38 29.67 -12.95
CA GLY A 25 -1.00 28.39 -13.54
C GLY A 25 0.15 27.70 -12.80
N VAL A 26 1.20 28.41 -12.45
CA VAL A 26 2.33 27.89 -11.66
C VAL A 26 1.85 27.49 -10.26
N GLY A 27 1.00 28.32 -9.61
CA GLY A 27 0.44 28.00 -8.30
C GLY A 27 -0.40 26.72 -8.30
N ILE A 28 -1.18 26.50 -9.34
CA ILE A 28 -1.96 25.26 -9.52
C ILE A 28 -1.06 24.04 -9.72
N LEU A 29 -0.04 24.16 -10.57
CA LEU A 29 0.91 23.05 -10.83
C LEU A 29 1.71 22.68 -9.58
N THR A 30 2.17 23.65 -8.83
CA THR A 30 2.88 23.40 -7.55
C THR A 30 1.97 22.78 -6.51
N SER A 31 0.74 23.29 -6.36
CA SER A 31 -0.25 22.72 -5.44
C SER A 31 -0.60 21.26 -5.81
N PHE A 32 -0.68 20.96 -7.11
CA PHE A 32 -0.94 19.61 -7.59
C PHE A 32 0.23 18.65 -7.29
N GLY A 33 1.48 19.11 -7.47
CA GLY A 33 2.68 18.33 -7.11
C GLY A 33 2.71 18.01 -5.61
N VAL A 34 2.55 19.02 -4.76
CA VAL A 34 2.51 18.85 -3.29
C VAL A 34 1.37 17.91 -2.86
N PHE A 35 0.21 18.03 -3.49
CA PHE A 35 -0.92 17.13 -3.22
C PHE A 35 -0.61 15.68 -3.59
N THR A 36 0.06 15.44 -4.72
CA THR A 36 0.44 14.09 -5.16
C THR A 36 1.41 13.45 -4.17
N ASP A 37 2.47 14.17 -3.78
CA ASP A 37 3.46 13.69 -2.81
C ASP A 37 2.80 13.40 -1.45
N PHE A 38 1.92 14.28 -0.98
CA PHE A 38 1.16 14.07 0.26
C PHE A 38 0.26 12.83 0.19
N MET A 39 -0.41 12.62 -0.94
CA MET A 39 -1.26 11.43 -1.15
C MET A 39 -0.43 10.14 -1.18
N GLU A 40 0.72 10.12 -1.83
CA GLU A 40 1.60 8.93 -1.85
C GLU A 40 2.06 8.56 -0.44
N GLN A 41 2.48 9.53 0.36
CA GLN A 41 2.85 9.28 1.75
C GLN A 41 1.67 8.79 2.58
N THR A 42 0.49 9.39 2.44
CA THR A 42 -0.72 8.98 3.17
C THR A 42 -1.13 7.55 2.78
N ILE A 43 -1.07 7.21 1.49
CA ILE A 43 -1.36 5.85 1.00
C ILE A 43 -0.38 4.85 1.61
N TYR A 44 0.91 5.18 1.67
CA TYR A 44 1.91 4.31 2.28
C TYR A 44 1.66 4.07 3.76
N GLU A 45 1.43 5.15 4.53
CA GLU A 45 1.19 5.07 5.99
C GLU A 45 -0.09 4.28 6.30
N GLU A 46 -1.19 4.56 5.62
CA GLU A 46 -2.48 3.88 5.81
C GLU A 46 -2.39 2.39 5.40
N SER A 47 -1.72 2.12 4.28
CA SER A 47 -1.55 0.76 3.76
C SER A 47 -0.69 -0.10 4.68
N THR A 48 0.40 0.45 5.21
CA THR A 48 1.27 -0.26 6.15
C THR A 48 0.62 -0.43 7.51
N ALA A 49 -0.17 0.55 7.98
CA ALA A 49 -0.95 0.45 9.21
C ALA A 49 -2.00 -0.67 9.10
N HIS A 50 -2.75 -0.72 8.00
CA HIS A 50 -3.73 -1.76 7.75
C HIS A 50 -3.10 -3.16 7.65
N LEU A 51 -1.96 -3.27 6.95
CA LEU A 51 -1.22 -4.52 6.86
C LEU A 51 -0.68 -4.95 8.23
N THR A 52 -0.27 -3.99 9.07
CA THR A 52 0.19 -4.24 10.43
C THR A 52 -0.93 -4.76 11.31
N GLU A 53 -2.15 -4.24 11.19
CA GLU A 53 -3.32 -4.75 11.91
C GLU A 53 -3.62 -6.21 11.54
N ILE A 54 -3.58 -6.52 10.25
CA ILE A 54 -3.76 -7.89 9.75
C ILE A 54 -2.67 -8.82 10.30
N TYR A 55 -1.42 -8.36 10.29
CA TYR A 55 -0.31 -9.09 10.89
C TYR A 55 -0.57 -9.38 12.38
N HIS A 56 -1.02 -8.40 13.16
CA HIS A 56 -1.34 -8.60 14.57
C HIS A 56 -2.44 -9.64 14.77
N GLN A 57 -3.48 -9.62 13.95
CA GLN A 57 -4.55 -10.62 13.99
C GLN A 57 -4.02 -12.03 13.65
N ALA A 58 -3.15 -12.15 12.65
CA ALA A 58 -2.50 -13.41 12.28
C ALA A 58 -1.66 -13.95 13.43
N ASN A 59 -0.81 -13.10 14.00
CA ASN A 59 0.05 -13.47 15.11
C ASN A 59 -0.76 -13.89 16.35
N GLN A 60 -1.82 -13.16 16.66
CA GLN A 60 -2.72 -13.48 17.78
C GLN A 60 -3.44 -14.81 17.56
N THR A 61 -3.91 -15.06 16.33
CA THR A 61 -4.58 -16.31 15.98
C THR A 61 -3.62 -17.50 16.12
N LEU A 62 -2.40 -17.36 15.62
CA LEU A 62 -1.36 -18.37 15.77
C LEU A 62 -1.00 -18.61 17.24
N TYR A 63 -0.81 -17.55 18.00
CA TYR A 63 -0.55 -17.64 19.43
C TYR A 63 -1.66 -18.36 20.19
N ASN A 64 -2.91 -18.00 19.92
CA ASN A 64 -4.06 -18.63 20.55
C ASN A 64 -4.13 -20.13 20.23
N LYS A 65 -3.88 -20.52 18.98
CA LYS A 65 -3.88 -21.92 18.55
C LYS A 65 -2.76 -22.72 19.23
N VAL A 66 -1.57 -22.17 19.29
CA VAL A 66 -0.42 -22.80 19.98
C VAL A 66 -0.69 -22.94 21.47
N SER A 67 -1.13 -21.86 22.12
CA SER A 67 -1.44 -21.85 23.54
C SER A 67 -2.58 -22.77 23.92
N PHE A 68 -3.59 -22.87 23.07
CA PHE A 68 -4.72 -23.80 23.25
C PHE A 68 -4.24 -25.26 23.23
N ASN A 69 -3.43 -25.63 22.23
CA ASN A 69 -2.90 -27.00 22.15
C ASN A 69 -2.03 -27.35 23.37
N TRP A 70 -1.15 -26.45 23.77
CA TRP A 70 -0.35 -26.64 25.00
C TRP A 70 -1.21 -26.74 26.26
N GLY A 71 -2.26 -25.92 26.35
CA GLY A 71 -3.20 -25.93 27.48
C GLY A 71 -3.90 -27.27 27.63
N ILE A 72 -4.42 -27.79 26.52
CA ILE A 72 -5.09 -29.10 26.48
C ILE A 72 -4.14 -30.22 26.85
N MET A 73 -2.96 -30.28 26.26
CA MET A 73 -1.98 -31.33 26.57
C MET A 73 -1.54 -31.28 28.03
N ARG A 74 -1.40 -30.07 28.62
CA ARG A 74 -1.11 -29.93 30.06
C ARG A 74 -2.24 -30.47 30.94
N MET A 75 -3.51 -30.42 30.48
CA MET A 75 -4.62 -31.06 31.21
C MET A 75 -4.59 -32.57 31.06
N TRP A 76 -4.11 -33.11 29.95
CA TRP A 76 -4.02 -34.56 29.75
C TRP A 76 -2.88 -35.17 30.56
N ALA A 77 -1.74 -34.50 30.70
CA ALA A 77 -0.54 -35.02 31.35
C ALA A 77 -0.86 -35.65 32.74
N PRO A 78 -1.53 -34.99 33.68
CA PRO A 78 -1.87 -35.58 34.99
C PRO A 78 -2.85 -36.77 34.89
N TYR A 79 -3.69 -36.81 33.85
CA TYR A 79 -4.57 -37.95 33.61
C TYR A 79 -3.78 -39.17 33.14
N LEU A 80 -2.85 -38.99 32.19
CA LEU A 80 -2.00 -40.04 31.66
C LEU A 80 -1.08 -40.63 32.74
N GLU A 81 -0.59 -39.80 33.66
CA GLU A 81 0.24 -40.23 34.80
C GLU A 81 -0.52 -41.10 35.79
N ARG A 82 -1.87 -40.92 35.93
CA ARG A 82 -2.71 -41.63 36.87
C ARG A 82 -3.40 -42.84 36.27
N ALA A 83 -3.35 -43.00 34.95
CA ALA A 83 -4.00 -44.11 34.28
C ALA A 83 -3.45 -45.45 34.77
N GLN A 84 -4.37 -46.41 35.01
CA GLN A 84 -4.02 -47.71 35.57
C GLN A 84 -3.57 -48.71 34.53
N SER A 85 -3.80 -48.42 33.26
CA SER A 85 -3.43 -49.35 32.17
C SER A 85 -3.20 -48.59 30.85
N ASP A 86 -2.35 -49.14 29.97
CA ASP A 86 -2.12 -48.63 28.59
C ASP A 86 -3.44 -48.64 27.79
N ALA A 87 -4.35 -49.56 28.06
CA ALA A 87 -5.66 -49.60 27.40
C ALA A 87 -6.57 -48.40 27.75
N GLU A 88 -6.51 -47.92 28.99
CA GLU A 88 -7.21 -46.72 29.45
C GLU A 88 -6.63 -45.47 28.77
N VAL A 89 -5.29 -45.36 28.70
CA VAL A 89 -4.58 -44.30 28.02
C VAL A 89 -4.97 -44.26 26.53
N CYS A 90 -4.97 -45.43 25.86
CA CYS A 90 -5.30 -45.55 24.46
C CYS A 90 -6.77 -45.13 24.17
N ALA A 91 -7.71 -45.55 25.00
CA ALA A 91 -9.12 -45.19 24.86
C ALA A 91 -9.36 -43.69 25.02
N PHE A 92 -8.75 -43.09 26.04
CA PHE A 92 -8.83 -41.66 26.29
C PHE A 92 -8.25 -40.85 25.12
N LEU A 93 -7.06 -41.19 24.65
CA LEU A 93 -6.37 -40.45 23.56
C LEU A 93 -7.05 -40.68 22.20
N ALA A 94 -7.66 -41.85 21.96
CA ALA A 94 -8.47 -42.07 20.77
C ALA A 94 -9.70 -41.16 20.73
N GLN A 95 -10.37 -40.97 21.86
CA GLN A 95 -11.48 -40.02 21.97
C GLN A 95 -10.99 -38.56 21.80
N ALA A 96 -9.86 -38.20 22.44
CA ALA A 96 -9.25 -36.89 22.30
C ALA A 96 -8.84 -36.61 20.84
N LYS A 97 -8.35 -37.60 20.09
CA LYS A 97 -8.02 -37.48 18.68
C LYS A 97 -9.22 -37.08 17.83
N GLU A 98 -10.36 -37.66 18.07
CA GLU A 98 -11.60 -37.28 17.35
C GLU A 98 -12.08 -35.88 17.71
N GLU A 99 -12.01 -35.50 18.99
CA GLU A 99 -12.46 -34.20 19.47
C GLU A 99 -11.55 -33.04 19.03
N TYR A 100 -10.23 -33.22 19.13
CA TYR A 100 -9.24 -32.14 18.85
C TYR A 100 -8.58 -32.27 17.47
N GLN A 101 -8.92 -33.32 16.70
CA GLN A 101 -8.52 -33.52 15.30
C GLN A 101 -7.00 -33.47 15.07
N PHE A 102 -6.18 -33.93 16.02
CA PHE A 102 -4.75 -34.09 15.78
C PHE A 102 -4.46 -35.37 14.95
N THR A 103 -3.34 -35.38 14.22
CA THR A 103 -2.97 -36.50 13.34
C THR A 103 -2.47 -37.68 14.15
N ASP A 104 -1.45 -37.46 14.97
CA ASP A 104 -0.82 -38.48 15.80
C ASP A 104 -0.52 -37.96 17.21
N PHE A 105 -0.35 -38.90 18.15
CA PHE A 105 0.09 -38.62 19.51
C PHE A 105 1.41 -39.35 19.79
N PHE A 106 2.36 -38.66 20.40
CA PHE A 106 3.67 -39.19 20.73
C PHE A 106 3.95 -39.08 22.23
N PHE A 107 4.43 -40.16 22.83
CA PHE A 107 5.14 -40.15 24.09
C PHE A 107 6.63 -39.97 23.80
N VAL A 108 7.23 -38.90 24.28
CA VAL A 108 8.59 -38.48 23.91
C VAL A 108 9.55 -38.71 25.07
N SER A 109 10.62 -39.44 24.83
CA SER A 109 11.68 -39.69 25.79
C SER A 109 12.69 -38.53 25.84
N ARG A 110 13.56 -38.57 26.83
CA ARG A 110 14.60 -37.55 27.08
C ARG A 110 15.62 -37.42 25.94
N ASP A 111 15.83 -38.43 25.15
CA ASP A 111 16.74 -38.44 24.02
C ASP A 111 16.09 -38.01 22.70
N GLY A 112 14.79 -37.76 22.70
CA GLY A 112 14.03 -37.38 21.49
C GLY A 112 13.42 -38.59 20.77
N SER A 113 13.62 -39.81 21.25
CA SER A 113 12.89 -40.96 20.76
C SER A 113 11.41 -40.85 21.18
N TYR A 114 10.51 -41.43 20.39
CA TYR A 114 9.09 -41.44 20.69
C TYR A 114 8.44 -42.78 20.41
N ILE A 115 7.29 -43.00 21.03
CA ILE A 115 6.37 -44.07 20.69
C ILE A 115 4.96 -43.49 20.42
N THR A 116 4.27 -43.99 19.39
CA THR A 116 2.89 -43.65 19.07
C THR A 116 1.91 -44.49 19.89
N LEU A 117 0.60 -44.19 19.79
CA LEU A 117 -0.45 -44.98 20.39
C LEU A 117 -0.49 -46.42 19.86
N ASP A 118 -0.15 -46.61 18.60
CA ASP A 118 -0.13 -47.91 17.96
C ASP A 118 1.18 -48.70 18.21
N GLY A 119 2.11 -48.14 19.00
CA GLY A 119 3.36 -48.76 19.36
C GLY A 119 4.50 -48.55 18.34
N GLU A 120 4.30 -47.72 17.32
CA GLU A 120 5.36 -47.35 16.39
C GLU A 120 6.38 -46.46 17.10
N GLN A 121 7.65 -46.75 16.91
CA GLN A 121 8.77 -45.99 17.48
C GLN A 121 9.50 -45.19 16.41
N GLY A 122 9.97 -44.03 16.80
CA GLY A 122 10.73 -43.15 15.94
C GLY A 122 11.58 -42.16 16.72
N TYR A 123 12.08 -41.14 16.03
CA TYR A 123 12.91 -40.09 16.58
C TYR A 123 12.46 -38.72 16.09
N LEU A 124 12.45 -37.73 16.99
CA LEU A 124 12.18 -36.33 16.65
C LEU A 124 13.50 -35.55 16.58
N ASP A 125 13.80 -34.99 15.41
CA ASP A 125 14.96 -34.09 15.24
C ASP A 125 14.68 -32.70 15.81
N LEU A 126 14.59 -32.60 17.12
CA LEU A 126 14.30 -31.37 17.84
C LEU A 126 15.51 -30.45 18.02
N GLY A 127 16.72 -30.96 17.84
CA GLY A 127 17.93 -30.18 18.08
C GLY A 127 17.97 -29.51 19.45
N ARG A 128 18.11 -28.20 19.49
CA ARG A 128 18.11 -27.40 20.75
C ARG A 128 16.76 -27.40 21.48
N MET A 129 15.65 -27.60 20.76
CA MET A 129 14.31 -27.60 21.35
C MET A 129 14.10 -28.80 22.29
N LEU A 130 14.84 -29.88 22.13
CA LEU A 130 14.82 -31.01 23.05
C LEU A 130 15.26 -30.58 24.47
N SER A 131 16.31 -29.77 24.56
CA SER A 131 16.74 -29.23 25.86
C SER A 131 15.69 -28.30 26.47
N GLN A 132 15.03 -27.46 25.68
CA GLN A 132 13.92 -26.63 26.15
C GLN A 132 12.79 -27.48 26.72
N LEU A 133 12.38 -28.52 25.98
CA LEU A 133 11.28 -29.40 26.36
C LEU A 133 11.58 -30.19 27.62
N VAL A 134 12.74 -30.85 27.68
CA VAL A 134 13.03 -31.83 28.72
C VAL A 134 13.79 -31.23 29.91
N LEU A 135 14.79 -30.34 29.68
CA LEU A 135 15.60 -29.78 30.74
C LEU A 135 15.03 -28.49 31.32
N GLU A 136 14.53 -27.59 30.45
CA GLU A 136 13.97 -26.31 30.87
C GLU A 136 12.47 -26.41 31.19
N GLN A 137 11.86 -27.59 30.95
CA GLN A 137 10.43 -27.85 31.20
C GLN A 137 9.52 -26.84 30.54
N GLN A 138 9.87 -26.43 29.32
CA GLN A 138 9.09 -25.46 28.51
C GLN A 138 8.42 -26.15 27.34
N PRO A 139 7.15 -25.81 27.03
CA PRO A 139 6.47 -26.34 25.87
C PRO A 139 7.13 -25.85 24.59
N ILE A 140 7.09 -26.66 23.56
CA ILE A 140 7.66 -26.32 22.24
C ILE A 140 6.64 -26.53 21.13
N VAL A 141 6.88 -25.85 20.02
CA VAL A 141 6.25 -26.12 18.73
C VAL A 141 7.34 -26.17 17.66
N ALA A 142 7.32 -27.21 16.84
CA ALA A 142 8.36 -27.45 15.86
C ALA A 142 7.75 -27.96 14.55
N ASN A 143 8.40 -27.65 13.44
CA ASN A 143 8.03 -28.14 12.11
C ASN A 143 9.18 -28.95 11.51
N SER A 144 8.83 -29.92 10.66
CA SER A 144 9.81 -30.75 9.93
C SER A 144 10.79 -31.52 10.83
N VAL A 145 10.36 -31.87 12.04
CA VAL A 145 11.18 -32.59 13.02
C VAL A 145 10.93 -34.11 13.02
N VAL A 146 9.89 -34.57 12.32
CA VAL A 146 9.61 -35.98 12.08
C VAL A 146 10.30 -36.37 10.76
N PRO A 147 11.28 -37.28 10.75
CA PRO A 147 11.89 -37.76 9.53
C PRO A 147 10.85 -38.26 8.53
N ASP A 148 11.04 -37.99 7.25
CA ASP A 148 10.15 -38.37 6.14
C ASP A 148 8.73 -37.75 6.15
N LYS A 149 8.43 -36.91 7.11
CA LYS A 149 7.15 -36.16 7.22
C LYS A 149 7.38 -34.67 7.40
N PRO A 150 7.87 -33.95 6.39
CA PRO A 150 8.24 -32.54 6.51
C PRO A 150 7.05 -31.59 6.71
N GLU A 151 5.84 -32.04 6.40
CA GLU A 151 4.61 -31.25 6.48
C GLU A 151 3.89 -31.33 7.84
N ILE A 152 4.55 -31.91 8.85
CA ILE A 152 3.95 -32.12 10.17
C ILE A 152 4.47 -31.11 11.17
N MET A 153 3.53 -30.42 11.82
CA MET A 153 3.77 -29.57 12.98
C MET A 153 3.62 -30.40 14.26
N VAL A 154 4.59 -30.33 15.13
CA VAL A 154 4.63 -31.01 16.44
C VAL A 154 4.46 -29.97 17.54
N PHE A 155 3.47 -30.17 18.40
CA PHE A 155 3.28 -29.44 19.65
C PHE A 155 3.63 -30.38 20.80
N ALA A 156 4.57 -29.99 21.65
CA ALA A 156 4.95 -30.83 22.77
C ALA A 156 4.96 -30.06 24.09
N VAL A 157 4.59 -30.76 25.15
CA VAL A 157 4.64 -30.26 26.52
C VAL A 157 5.40 -31.24 27.39
N PRO A 158 6.20 -30.74 28.36
CA PRO A 158 6.85 -31.59 29.35
C PRO A 158 5.82 -32.23 30.30
N THR A 159 6.13 -33.43 30.77
CA THR A 159 5.35 -34.16 31.78
C THR A 159 6.27 -34.66 32.87
N GLU A 160 5.71 -35.15 33.99
CA GLU A 160 6.47 -36.00 34.89
C GLU A 160 6.84 -37.31 34.19
N LYS A 161 7.80 -38.04 34.73
CA LYS A 161 8.25 -39.31 34.16
C LYS A 161 7.12 -40.32 34.17
N GLY A 162 6.78 -40.83 32.99
CA GLY A 162 5.77 -41.85 32.81
C GLY A 162 6.28 -43.00 32.00
N SER A 163 5.44 -44.04 31.84
CA SER A 163 5.72 -45.19 30.98
C SER A 163 4.46 -45.57 30.20
N TYR A 164 4.63 -45.86 28.92
CA TYR A 164 3.56 -46.37 28.04
C TYR A 164 4.11 -47.55 27.23
N GLN A 165 3.49 -48.70 27.32
CA GLN A 165 3.94 -49.98 26.69
C GLN A 165 5.41 -50.29 27.03
N GLY A 166 5.88 -49.98 28.24
CA GLY A 166 7.26 -50.18 28.64
C GLY A 166 8.23 -49.08 28.16
N PHE A 167 7.79 -48.12 27.36
CA PHE A 167 8.58 -46.99 26.90
C PHE A 167 8.51 -45.85 27.92
N ALA A 168 9.67 -45.42 28.44
CA ALA A 168 9.76 -44.31 29.40
C ALA A 168 9.71 -42.97 28.65
N TYR A 169 8.85 -42.04 29.11
CA TYR A 169 8.70 -40.71 28.52
C TYR A 169 8.81 -39.59 29.57
N GLU A 170 9.21 -38.41 29.14
CA GLU A 170 9.29 -37.17 29.93
C GLU A 170 8.53 -36.00 29.25
N ALA A 171 7.93 -36.25 28.10
CA ALA A 171 7.07 -35.28 27.42
C ALA A 171 6.00 -36.00 26.56
N ILE A 172 4.93 -35.28 26.26
CA ILE A 172 3.91 -35.73 25.32
C ILE A 172 3.82 -34.74 24.16
N ALA A 173 3.50 -35.24 22.97
CA ALA A 173 3.35 -34.39 21.79
C ALA A 173 2.13 -34.80 20.97
N VAL A 174 1.51 -33.81 20.32
CA VAL A 174 0.50 -34.01 19.29
C VAL A 174 1.01 -33.47 17.98
N THR A 175 0.58 -34.04 16.87
CA THR A 175 0.92 -33.60 15.55
C THR A 175 -0.29 -33.11 14.77
N TYR A 176 -0.08 -32.10 13.94
CA TYR A 176 -1.05 -31.63 12.97
C TYR A 176 -0.40 -31.56 11.59
N ASN A 177 -1.21 -31.78 10.56
CA ASN A 177 -0.76 -31.46 9.22
C ASN A 177 -0.65 -29.94 9.07
N ASN A 178 0.45 -29.46 8.49
CA ASN A 178 0.67 -28.03 8.26
C ASN A 178 -0.49 -27.37 7.49
N LYS A 179 -1.09 -28.09 6.54
CA LYS A 179 -2.19 -27.58 5.72
C LYS A 179 -3.42 -27.25 6.58
N ASP A 180 -3.78 -28.13 7.52
CA ASP A 180 -4.95 -27.92 8.38
C ASP A 180 -4.73 -26.75 9.34
N LEU A 181 -3.48 -26.57 9.81
CA LEU A 181 -3.10 -25.45 10.64
C LEU A 181 -3.12 -24.13 9.83
N VAL A 182 -2.56 -24.15 8.63
CA VAL A 182 -2.55 -23.02 7.70
C VAL A 182 -3.96 -22.62 7.31
N ASP A 183 -4.85 -23.55 7.03
CA ASP A 183 -6.25 -23.24 6.70
C ASP A 183 -6.98 -22.56 7.86
N SER A 184 -6.61 -22.88 9.11
CA SER A 184 -7.10 -22.17 10.30
C SER A 184 -6.52 -20.74 10.47
N LEU A 185 -5.36 -20.47 9.87
CA LEU A 185 -4.67 -19.19 9.88
C LEU A 185 -4.99 -18.34 8.64
N LYS A 186 -5.74 -18.86 7.68
CA LYS A 186 -6.19 -18.10 6.51
C LYS A 186 -7.00 -16.90 6.95
N ILE A 187 -6.27 -15.82 7.18
CA ILE A 187 -6.88 -14.52 7.28
C ILE A 187 -7.25 -14.16 5.86
N SER A 188 -8.53 -14.01 5.59
CA SER A 188 -9.04 -13.54 4.29
C SER A 188 -8.72 -12.04 4.10
N ALA A 189 -7.45 -11.69 4.34
CA ALA A 189 -6.94 -10.37 4.15
C ALA A 189 -6.81 -10.09 2.66
N PHE A 190 -7.25 -8.92 2.25
CA PHE A 190 -7.13 -8.46 0.87
C PHE A 190 -7.75 -9.43 -0.15
N GLU A 191 -8.97 -9.93 0.13
CA GLU A 191 -9.71 -10.82 -0.78
C GLU A 191 -8.95 -12.12 -1.13
N GLY A 192 -8.06 -12.60 -0.25
CA GLY A 192 -7.24 -13.78 -0.47
C GLY A 192 -5.93 -13.55 -1.23
N HIS A 193 -5.57 -12.30 -1.51
CA HIS A 193 -4.30 -11.93 -2.16
C HIS A 193 -3.15 -11.66 -1.19
N GLY A 194 -3.42 -11.58 0.11
CA GLY A 194 -2.39 -11.50 1.14
C GLY A 194 -1.75 -12.87 1.41
N SER A 195 -0.47 -12.88 1.73
CA SER A 195 0.30 -14.06 2.14
C SER A 195 0.78 -13.87 3.58
N THR A 196 0.62 -14.89 4.40
CA THR A 196 1.14 -14.91 5.78
C THR A 196 2.12 -16.06 5.92
N PHE A 197 3.26 -15.77 6.52
CA PHE A 197 4.30 -16.76 6.78
C PHE A 197 4.72 -16.70 8.25
N ALA A 198 5.08 -17.85 8.80
CA ALA A 198 5.92 -17.91 9.98
C ALA A 198 7.30 -18.44 9.57
N VAL A 199 8.35 -17.75 9.99
CA VAL A 199 9.72 -18.10 9.57
C VAL A 199 10.66 -18.17 10.77
N LEU A 200 11.72 -18.96 10.63
CA LEU A 200 12.86 -18.97 11.55
C LEU A 200 13.75 -17.74 11.32
N PRO A 201 14.65 -17.39 12.26
CA PRO A 201 15.59 -16.29 12.11
C PRO A 201 16.45 -16.32 10.85
N ASP A 202 16.71 -17.51 10.29
CA ASP A 202 17.46 -17.71 9.04
C ASP A 202 16.58 -17.56 7.79
N GLY A 203 15.32 -17.18 7.95
CA GLY A 203 14.35 -16.95 6.87
C GLY A 203 13.64 -18.19 6.35
N ARG A 204 13.95 -19.39 6.86
CA ARG A 204 13.25 -20.63 6.48
C ARG A 204 11.78 -20.56 6.89
N VAL A 205 10.91 -20.90 5.96
CA VAL A 205 9.47 -20.92 6.17
C VAL A 205 9.09 -22.14 7.01
N VAL A 206 8.36 -21.91 8.08
CA VAL A 206 7.80 -22.92 9.00
C VAL A 206 6.31 -23.12 8.69
N LEU A 207 5.58 -22.04 8.48
CA LEU A 207 4.17 -22.04 8.07
C LEU A 207 4.01 -21.15 6.84
N ASP A 208 3.30 -21.66 5.85
CA ASP A 208 3.05 -21.01 4.56
C ASP A 208 1.56 -20.94 4.29
N SER A 209 0.96 -19.76 4.56
CA SER A 209 -0.40 -19.41 4.13
C SER A 209 -0.32 -18.43 2.95
N SER A 210 0.40 -18.83 1.90
CA SER A 210 0.63 -17.97 0.75
C SER A 210 -0.52 -17.96 -0.24
N SER A 211 -0.70 -16.79 -0.85
CA SER A 211 -1.46 -16.64 -2.09
C SER A 211 -0.76 -17.33 -3.27
N ALA A 212 -1.47 -17.45 -4.39
CA ALA A 212 -0.91 -18.10 -5.58
C ALA A 212 0.43 -17.50 -6.04
N ASP A 213 0.60 -16.18 -5.86
CA ASP A 213 1.78 -15.42 -6.32
C ASP A 213 3.05 -15.67 -5.50
N MET A 214 2.90 -16.14 -4.25
CA MET A 214 4.00 -16.40 -3.32
C MET A 214 4.20 -17.89 -3.02
N ARG A 215 3.51 -18.74 -3.76
CA ARG A 215 3.55 -20.20 -3.53
C ARG A 215 4.92 -20.79 -3.83
N GLY A 216 5.40 -21.66 -2.94
CA GLY A 216 6.70 -22.33 -3.09
C GLY A 216 7.90 -21.54 -2.57
N VAL A 217 7.69 -20.48 -1.82
CA VAL A 217 8.78 -19.79 -1.13
C VAL A 217 9.17 -20.56 0.12
N HIS A 218 10.32 -21.21 0.09
CA HIS A 218 10.83 -21.99 1.23
C HIS A 218 11.74 -21.17 2.16
N ASN A 219 12.25 -20.03 1.68
CA ASN A 219 13.07 -19.13 2.48
C ASN A 219 12.84 -17.67 2.01
N ILE A 220 12.33 -16.84 2.91
CA ILE A 220 11.98 -15.44 2.64
C ILE A 220 13.24 -14.60 2.37
N LEU A 221 14.31 -14.78 3.17
CA LEU A 221 15.53 -14.00 2.97
C LEU A 221 16.21 -14.33 1.64
N ALA A 222 16.20 -15.61 1.25
CA ALA A 222 16.70 -16.02 -0.06
C ALA A 222 15.85 -15.46 -1.21
N MET A 223 14.54 -15.44 -1.07
CA MET A 223 13.61 -14.82 -2.03
C MET A 223 13.88 -13.32 -2.18
N LEU A 224 14.01 -12.58 -1.08
CA LEU A 224 14.34 -11.15 -1.11
C LEU A 224 15.68 -10.89 -1.80
N LYS A 225 16.70 -11.70 -1.52
CA LYS A 225 18.02 -11.58 -2.17
C LYS A 225 17.95 -11.85 -3.67
N ASN A 226 17.37 -12.98 -4.05
CA ASN A 226 17.47 -13.50 -5.42
C ASN A 226 16.45 -12.87 -6.38
N SER A 227 15.26 -12.53 -5.89
CA SER A 227 14.15 -12.09 -6.73
C SER A 227 13.80 -10.61 -6.56
N ALA A 228 14.07 -10.02 -5.39
CA ALA A 228 13.78 -8.62 -5.11
C ALA A 228 15.05 -7.72 -5.10
N GLY A 229 16.24 -8.28 -5.32
CA GLY A 229 17.49 -7.53 -5.50
C GLY A 229 18.07 -6.95 -4.21
N PHE A 230 17.76 -7.50 -3.04
CA PHE A 230 18.33 -7.06 -1.77
C PHE A 230 19.82 -7.39 -1.68
N THR A 231 20.59 -6.45 -1.15
CA THR A 231 22.03 -6.64 -0.91
C THR A 231 22.29 -7.56 0.28
N ASP A 232 23.49 -8.14 0.36
CA ASP A 232 23.88 -8.99 1.50
C ASP A 232 23.83 -8.24 2.84
N GLU A 233 24.08 -6.94 2.83
CA GLU A 233 23.98 -6.08 4.02
C GLU A 233 22.52 -5.96 4.50
N GLN A 234 21.59 -5.73 3.58
CA GLN A 234 20.16 -5.63 3.88
C GLN A 234 19.60 -6.98 4.40
N ILE A 235 20.00 -8.09 3.77
CA ILE A 235 19.61 -9.43 4.24
C ILE A 235 20.17 -9.71 5.63
N THR A 236 21.43 -9.38 5.89
CA THR A 236 22.04 -9.55 7.21
C THR A 236 21.36 -8.68 8.28
N ALA A 237 20.97 -7.47 7.93
CA ALA A 237 20.21 -6.57 8.82
C ALA A 237 18.83 -7.16 9.16
N LEU A 238 18.11 -7.67 8.18
CA LEU A 238 16.82 -8.35 8.35
C LEU A 238 16.95 -9.61 9.21
N GLN A 239 17.95 -10.44 8.94
CA GLN A 239 18.23 -11.65 9.73
C GLN A 239 18.48 -11.31 11.21
N LYS A 240 19.26 -10.26 11.47
CA LYS A 240 19.49 -9.75 12.84
C LYS A 240 18.20 -9.22 13.46
N ALA A 241 17.34 -8.55 12.69
CA ALA A 241 16.05 -8.07 13.18
C ALA A 241 15.12 -9.23 13.55
N PHE A 242 15.04 -10.27 12.73
CA PHE A 242 14.28 -11.49 13.03
C PHE A 242 14.81 -12.19 14.29
N ALA A 243 16.11 -12.39 14.38
CA ALA A 243 16.73 -13.02 15.55
C ALA A 243 16.53 -12.20 16.84
N ALA A 244 16.45 -10.88 16.74
CA ALA A 244 16.20 -9.99 17.88
C ALA A 244 14.71 -9.77 18.19
N GLY A 245 13.80 -10.42 17.45
CA GLY A 245 12.35 -10.27 17.62
C GLY A 245 11.83 -8.85 17.32
N LYS A 246 12.53 -8.09 16.47
CA LYS A 246 12.10 -6.74 16.09
C LYS A 246 10.96 -6.80 15.08
N SER A 247 10.05 -5.83 15.20
CA SER A 247 9.01 -5.59 14.20
C SER A 247 9.43 -4.50 13.24
N GLY A 248 8.91 -4.55 12.02
CA GLY A 248 9.16 -3.54 10.99
C GLY A 248 8.33 -3.78 9.74
N ASN A 249 8.48 -2.86 8.81
CA ASN A 249 7.90 -2.95 7.48
C ASN A 249 8.94 -2.65 6.42
N LEU A 250 8.71 -3.12 5.23
CA LEU A 250 9.54 -2.82 4.07
C LEU A 250 8.74 -2.99 2.77
N GLU A 251 9.28 -2.41 1.72
CA GLU A 251 8.76 -2.54 0.38
C GLU A 251 9.77 -3.25 -0.51
N PHE A 252 9.27 -4.03 -1.45
CA PHE A 252 10.10 -4.67 -2.47
C PHE A 252 9.30 -4.92 -3.74
N SER A 253 10.00 -5.30 -4.81
CA SER A 253 9.37 -5.66 -6.07
C SER A 253 9.92 -6.98 -6.57
N ILE A 254 9.03 -7.84 -7.08
CA ILE A 254 9.39 -9.09 -7.75
C ILE A 254 8.74 -9.07 -9.14
N HIS A 255 9.55 -9.25 -10.19
CA HIS A 255 9.08 -9.26 -11.60
C HIS A 255 8.23 -8.05 -11.97
N GLY A 256 8.55 -6.87 -11.41
CA GLY A 256 7.81 -5.62 -11.67
C GLY A 256 6.53 -5.42 -10.86
N VAL A 257 6.15 -6.38 -10.02
CA VAL A 257 5.05 -6.23 -9.06
C VAL A 257 5.60 -5.76 -7.72
N GLY A 258 5.08 -4.63 -7.22
CA GLY A 258 5.44 -4.09 -5.91
C GLY A 258 4.67 -4.77 -4.78
N TYR A 259 5.34 -5.01 -3.67
CA TYR A 259 4.79 -5.63 -2.46
C TYR A 259 5.10 -4.78 -1.23
N TYR A 260 4.19 -4.83 -0.26
CA TYR A 260 4.44 -4.45 1.13
C TYR A 260 4.69 -5.71 1.95
N MET A 261 5.63 -5.65 2.87
CA MET A 261 5.86 -6.67 3.89
C MET A 261 5.88 -6.02 5.26
N VAL A 262 5.15 -6.59 6.20
CA VAL A 262 5.28 -6.32 7.63
C VAL A 262 5.77 -7.56 8.33
N TYR A 263 6.56 -7.41 9.36
CA TYR A 263 7.10 -8.54 10.12
C TYR A 263 7.22 -8.20 11.60
N GLY A 264 7.19 -9.21 12.43
CA GLY A 264 7.42 -9.09 13.85
C GLY A 264 7.51 -10.43 14.55
N SER A 265 7.94 -10.44 15.79
CA SER A 265 8.13 -11.64 16.58
C SER A 265 6.82 -12.36 16.85
N ALA A 266 6.80 -13.67 16.69
CA ALA A 266 5.78 -14.49 17.32
C ALA A 266 5.98 -14.47 18.86
N SER A 267 4.87 -14.54 19.60
CA SER A 267 4.92 -14.52 21.07
C SER A 267 5.41 -15.84 21.68
N PHE A 268 5.89 -16.77 20.87
CA PHE A 268 6.40 -18.08 21.25
C PHE A 268 7.54 -18.49 20.31
N GLN A 269 8.50 -19.25 20.82
CA GLN A 269 9.70 -19.63 20.08
C GLN A 269 10.41 -18.40 19.46
N ASN A 270 11.44 -18.60 18.68
CA ASN A 270 12.14 -17.52 17.97
C ASN A 270 11.60 -17.36 16.53
N TRP A 271 10.28 -17.45 16.34
CA TRP A 271 9.68 -17.27 15.03
C TRP A 271 9.37 -15.82 14.75
N THR A 272 9.44 -15.47 13.48
CA THR A 272 8.94 -14.18 12.96
C THR A 272 7.72 -14.45 12.10
N VAL A 273 6.62 -13.78 12.40
CA VAL A 273 5.43 -13.79 11.54
C VAL A 273 5.55 -12.66 10.52
N LEU A 274 5.20 -12.94 9.28
CA LEU A 274 5.27 -12.00 8.17
C LEU A 274 3.89 -11.90 7.50
N GLY A 275 3.52 -10.68 7.11
CA GLY A 275 2.41 -10.42 6.20
C GLY A 275 2.96 -9.78 4.92
N ILE A 276 2.64 -10.35 3.76
CA ILE A 276 3.06 -9.83 2.45
C ILE A 276 1.82 -9.62 1.59
N ALA A 277 1.69 -8.45 0.98
CA ALA A 277 0.57 -8.17 0.08
C ALA A 277 1.00 -7.30 -1.12
N PRO A 278 0.43 -7.53 -2.32
CA PRO A 278 0.69 -6.68 -3.48
C PRO A 278 0.22 -5.26 -3.24
N LYS A 279 1.06 -4.27 -3.59
CA LYS A 279 0.72 -2.84 -3.49
C LYS A 279 -0.56 -2.49 -4.26
N SER A 280 -0.77 -3.09 -5.41
CA SER A 280 -1.94 -2.87 -6.24
C SER A 280 -3.25 -3.22 -5.53
N ILE A 281 -3.25 -4.27 -4.72
CA ILE A 281 -4.43 -4.73 -3.96
C ILE A 281 -4.63 -3.86 -2.71
N VAL A 282 -3.56 -3.66 -1.93
CA VAL A 282 -3.61 -2.87 -0.70
C VAL A 282 -4.04 -1.43 -0.99
N ASN A 283 -3.51 -0.85 -2.07
CA ASN A 283 -3.78 0.53 -2.47
C ASN A 283 -5.03 0.70 -3.34
N ALA A 284 -5.74 -0.37 -3.72
CA ALA A 284 -6.83 -0.32 -4.71
C ALA A 284 -7.90 0.73 -4.38
N ASN A 285 -8.37 0.77 -3.12
CA ASN A 285 -9.38 1.72 -2.66
C ASN A 285 -8.83 3.16 -2.59
N MET A 286 -7.58 3.31 -2.15
CA MET A 286 -6.91 4.61 -2.06
C MET A 286 -6.59 5.18 -3.43
N ASN A 287 -6.13 4.37 -4.36
CA ASN A 287 -5.92 4.80 -5.74
C ASN A 287 -7.22 5.30 -6.38
N ARG A 288 -8.35 4.62 -6.15
CA ARG A 288 -9.67 5.08 -6.63
C ARG A 288 -10.03 6.44 -6.04
N LEU A 289 -9.81 6.66 -4.76
CA LEU A 289 -10.04 7.94 -4.10
C LEU A 289 -9.13 9.02 -4.69
N GLN A 290 -7.85 8.73 -4.88
CA GLN A 290 -6.87 9.64 -5.48
C GLN A 290 -7.30 10.08 -6.89
N TYR A 291 -7.64 9.13 -7.77
CA TYR A 291 -8.11 9.45 -9.12
C TYR A 291 -9.39 10.30 -9.13
N THR A 292 -10.33 10.00 -8.23
CA THR A 292 -11.57 10.77 -8.10
C THR A 292 -11.28 12.20 -7.66
N THR A 293 -10.43 12.38 -6.66
CA THR A 293 -10.03 13.71 -6.17
C THR A 293 -9.27 14.50 -7.22
N MET A 294 -8.34 13.87 -7.94
CA MET A 294 -7.64 14.50 -9.07
C MET A 294 -8.59 14.94 -10.19
N ALA A 295 -9.57 14.12 -10.53
CA ALA A 295 -10.57 14.46 -11.54
C ALA A 295 -11.42 15.67 -11.13
N VAL A 296 -11.85 15.74 -9.87
CA VAL A 296 -12.60 16.87 -9.33
C VAL A 296 -11.74 18.14 -9.32
N MET A 297 -10.50 18.07 -8.83
CA MET A 297 -9.58 19.21 -8.83
C MET A 297 -9.30 19.72 -10.25
N SER A 298 -9.04 18.82 -11.20
CA SER A 298 -8.84 19.17 -12.62
C SER A 298 -10.07 19.82 -13.22
N GLY A 299 -11.27 19.38 -12.85
CA GLY A 299 -12.54 20.00 -13.25
C GLY A 299 -12.69 21.43 -12.73
N ILE A 300 -12.36 21.67 -11.46
CA ILE A 300 -12.39 23.01 -10.85
C ILE A 300 -11.40 23.96 -11.55
N VAL A 301 -10.17 23.49 -11.79
CA VAL A 301 -9.15 24.26 -12.50
C VAL A 301 -9.60 24.59 -13.94
N GLY A 302 -10.16 23.63 -14.63
CA GLY A 302 -10.72 23.85 -15.98
C GLY A 302 -11.83 24.89 -16.00
N MET A 303 -12.74 24.84 -15.03
CA MET A 303 -13.84 25.82 -14.89
C MET A 303 -13.31 27.23 -14.61
N LEU A 304 -12.30 27.37 -13.74
CA LEU A 304 -11.65 28.64 -13.47
C LEU A 304 -10.97 29.21 -14.72
N ALA A 305 -10.25 28.37 -15.47
CA ALA A 305 -9.59 28.79 -16.71
C ALA A 305 -10.61 29.28 -17.76
N VAL A 306 -11.73 28.58 -17.95
CA VAL A 306 -12.82 28.99 -18.83
C VAL A 306 -13.43 30.32 -18.38
N THR A 307 -13.67 30.49 -17.08
CA THR A 307 -14.22 31.74 -16.52
C THR A 307 -13.28 32.93 -16.79
N VAL A 308 -11.99 32.77 -16.55
CA VAL A 308 -10.99 33.81 -16.85
C VAL A 308 -10.96 34.14 -18.35
N LEU A 309 -11.00 33.13 -19.23
CA LEU A 309 -11.05 33.31 -20.67
C LEU A 309 -12.29 34.12 -21.10
N LEU A 310 -13.46 33.78 -20.56
CA LEU A 310 -14.71 34.50 -20.86
C LEU A 310 -14.64 35.97 -20.41
N LEU A 311 -14.11 36.25 -19.23
CA LEU A 311 -13.90 37.61 -18.73
C LEU A 311 -12.95 38.42 -19.64
N VAL A 312 -11.84 37.80 -20.10
CA VAL A 312 -10.92 38.46 -21.03
C VAL A 312 -11.59 38.74 -22.36
N VAL A 313 -12.35 37.80 -22.91
CA VAL A 313 -13.09 37.99 -24.18
C VAL A 313 -14.14 39.09 -24.04
N GLN A 314 -14.92 39.09 -22.94
CA GLN A 314 -15.92 40.16 -22.69
C GLN A 314 -15.26 41.53 -22.56
N SER A 315 -14.15 41.62 -21.82
CA SER A 315 -13.41 42.89 -21.65
C SER A 315 -12.89 43.41 -22.99
N ASN A 316 -12.38 42.52 -23.86
CA ASN A 316 -11.91 42.90 -25.20
C ASN A 316 -13.07 43.34 -26.11
N ARG A 317 -14.21 42.64 -26.08
CA ARG A 317 -15.43 43.04 -26.84
C ARG A 317 -15.94 44.42 -26.41
N GLN A 318 -15.96 44.71 -25.11
CA GLN A 318 -16.38 46.04 -24.61
C GLN A 318 -15.43 47.15 -25.06
N LYS A 319 -14.10 46.88 -25.08
CA LYS A 319 -13.11 47.86 -25.56
C LYS A 319 -13.26 48.15 -27.07
N LEU A 320 -13.55 47.12 -27.88
CA LEU A 320 -13.82 47.27 -29.29
C LEU A 320 -15.09 48.14 -29.49
N ARG A 321 -16.18 47.79 -28.85
CA ARG A 321 -17.45 48.56 -28.96
C ARG A 321 -17.28 50.04 -28.57
N LYS A 322 -16.50 50.33 -27.51
CA LYS A 322 -16.19 51.72 -27.11
C LYS A 322 -15.40 52.47 -28.18
N LYS A 323 -14.43 51.79 -28.85
CA LYS A 323 -13.66 52.40 -29.95
C LYS A 323 -14.54 52.67 -31.17
N ASP A 324 -15.43 51.73 -31.52
CA ASP A 324 -16.34 51.89 -32.63
C ASP A 324 -17.32 53.06 -32.38
N GLN A 325 -17.86 53.19 -31.15
CA GLN A 325 -18.69 54.32 -30.76
C GLN A 325 -17.93 55.64 -30.83
N GLN A 326 -16.65 55.68 -30.40
CA GLN A 326 -15.82 56.89 -30.49
C GLN A 326 -15.53 57.30 -31.93
N LEU A 327 -15.32 56.32 -32.84
CA LEU A 327 -15.10 56.54 -34.25
C LEU A 327 -16.41 57.12 -34.88
N LEU A 328 -17.55 56.52 -34.62
CA LEU A 328 -18.86 56.99 -35.13
C LEU A 328 -19.17 58.42 -34.62
N ALA A 329 -18.96 58.67 -33.35
CA ALA A 329 -19.18 60.02 -32.77
C ALA A 329 -18.25 61.08 -33.41
N ARG A 330 -16.99 60.74 -33.70
CA ARG A 330 -16.05 61.61 -34.41
C ARG A 330 -16.50 61.84 -35.85
N GLU A 331 -16.99 60.81 -36.54
CA GLU A 331 -17.50 60.94 -37.92
C GLU A 331 -18.76 61.81 -38.00
N GLU A 332 -19.70 61.62 -37.04
CA GLU A 332 -20.88 62.50 -36.91
C GLU A 332 -20.51 63.94 -36.65
N LEU A 333 -19.60 64.20 -35.70
CA LEU A 333 -19.09 65.51 -35.39
C LEU A 333 -18.46 66.18 -36.62
N PHE A 334 -17.60 65.46 -37.33
CA PHE A 334 -16.93 65.91 -38.51
C PHE A 334 -17.94 66.20 -39.65
N SER A 335 -18.93 65.35 -39.85
CA SER A 335 -20.00 65.53 -40.83
C SER A 335 -20.86 66.75 -40.49
N SER A 336 -21.22 66.92 -39.20
CA SER A 336 -22.01 68.05 -38.73
C SER A 336 -21.27 69.40 -38.88
N LEU A 337 -19.99 69.43 -38.53
CA LEU A 337 -19.15 70.59 -38.73
C LEU A 337 -19.03 70.91 -40.24
N SER A 338 -18.78 69.91 -41.10
CA SER A 338 -18.65 70.11 -42.53
C SER A 338 -19.93 70.65 -43.21
N ARG A 339 -21.11 70.36 -42.66
CA ARG A 339 -22.41 70.86 -43.17
C ARG A 339 -22.69 72.32 -42.80
N ASN A 340 -22.26 72.75 -41.62
CA ASN A 340 -22.63 74.06 -41.05
C ASN A 340 -21.58 75.15 -41.23
N VAL A 341 -20.43 74.85 -41.82
CA VAL A 341 -19.38 75.83 -42.13
C VAL A 341 -19.56 76.30 -43.55
N ASP A 342 -19.32 77.61 -43.81
CA ASP A 342 -19.42 78.18 -45.18
C ASP A 342 -18.18 78.00 -46.03
N ASP A 343 -17.27 77.10 -45.60
CA ASP A 343 -16.04 76.73 -46.35
C ASP A 343 -16.16 75.28 -46.89
N VAL A 344 -15.57 75.02 -48.04
CA VAL A 344 -15.49 73.70 -48.63
C VAL A 344 -14.17 73.04 -48.24
N PHE A 345 -14.24 71.88 -47.61
CA PHE A 345 -13.03 71.09 -47.24
C PHE A 345 -12.77 70.01 -48.27
N LEU A 346 -11.54 69.97 -48.78
CA LEU A 346 -11.03 68.96 -49.67
C LEU A 346 -9.86 68.22 -49.01
N MET A 347 -9.91 66.90 -49.00
CA MET A 347 -8.77 66.09 -48.60
C MET A 347 -8.26 65.37 -49.84
N ILE A 348 -6.97 65.55 -50.13
CA ILE A 348 -6.28 65.02 -51.30
C ILE A 348 -5.13 64.16 -50.80
N ASP A 349 -5.07 62.95 -51.28
CA ASP A 349 -3.85 62.12 -51.04
C ASP A 349 -2.69 62.76 -51.82
N THR A 350 -1.69 63.19 -51.08
CA THR A 350 -0.51 63.87 -51.66
C THR A 350 0.41 62.93 -52.46
N GLY A 351 0.29 61.61 -52.29
CA GLY A 351 1.05 60.61 -53.05
C GLY A 351 0.44 60.25 -54.39
N THR A 352 -0.89 60.21 -54.48
CA THR A 352 -1.63 59.80 -55.70
C THR A 352 -2.37 60.90 -56.40
N GLY A 353 -2.51 62.06 -55.76
CA GLY A 353 -3.29 63.22 -56.27
C GLY A 353 -4.78 62.99 -56.30
N LYS A 354 -5.29 61.90 -55.73
CA LYS A 354 -6.72 61.58 -55.68
C LYS A 354 -7.41 62.34 -54.55
N VAL A 355 -8.60 62.82 -54.82
CA VAL A 355 -9.46 63.41 -53.79
C VAL A 355 -10.10 62.29 -53.00
N GLU A 356 -9.75 62.20 -51.72
CA GLU A 356 -10.27 61.20 -50.77
C GLU A 356 -11.58 61.60 -50.09
N TYR A 357 -11.77 62.92 -49.93
CA TYR A 357 -12.95 63.45 -49.27
C TYR A 357 -13.30 64.85 -49.79
N ILE A 358 -14.59 65.08 -50.00
CA ILE A 358 -15.12 66.40 -50.31
C ILE A 358 -16.28 66.66 -49.29
N SER A 359 -16.28 67.84 -48.67
CA SER A 359 -17.33 68.17 -47.69
C SER A 359 -18.71 68.23 -48.33
N PRO A 360 -19.77 67.72 -47.69
CA PRO A 360 -21.15 67.66 -48.25
C PRO A 360 -21.73 69.00 -48.64
N ASN A 361 -21.22 70.12 -48.06
CA ASN A 361 -21.66 71.48 -48.34
C ASN A 361 -21.14 72.02 -49.66
N VAL A 362 -20.28 71.31 -50.40
CA VAL A 362 -19.76 71.70 -51.69
C VAL A 362 -20.86 72.09 -52.69
N ARG A 363 -21.97 71.31 -52.71
CA ARG A 363 -23.11 71.60 -53.55
C ARG A 363 -23.82 72.87 -53.18
N ARG A 364 -23.95 73.18 -51.91
CA ARG A 364 -24.55 74.40 -51.37
C ARG A 364 -23.71 75.62 -51.67
N ILE A 365 -22.40 75.53 -51.55
CA ILE A 365 -21.49 76.66 -51.61
C ILE A 365 -21.06 76.97 -53.07
N LEU A 366 -20.73 75.91 -53.85
CA LEU A 366 -20.26 76.09 -55.23
C LEU A 366 -21.35 75.99 -56.30
N GLY A 367 -22.61 75.67 -55.92
CA GLY A 367 -23.73 75.64 -56.88
C GLY A 367 -23.61 74.49 -57.91
N ILE A 368 -22.80 73.45 -57.65
CA ILE A 368 -22.55 72.35 -58.58
C ILE A 368 -23.61 71.27 -58.28
N SER A 369 -24.35 70.89 -59.27
CA SER A 369 -25.37 69.84 -59.19
C SER A 369 -24.76 68.45 -59.45
#